data_e78bd0abeed71938263e51026ad9bce0
#
_entry.id   e78bd0abeed71938263e51026ad9bce0
#
_cell.length_a   1.000
_cell.length_b   1.000
_cell.length_c   1.000
_cell.angle_alpha   90.00
_cell.angle_beta   90.00
_cell.angle_gamma   90.00
#
_symmetry.space_group_name_H-M   'P 1'
#
loop_
_entity.id
_entity.type
_entity.pdbx_description
1 polymer ?
#
loop_
_entity_poly.entity_id
_entity_poly.type
_entity_poly.pdbx_seq_one_letter_code
_entity_poly.pdbx_strand_id
1 'polypeptide(L)'
;MTVEFQPQASNVRPSHREPHAHASTQPFRYPLERPFVEPDWTRLPGYRDVTAEQWESAQWQRAHSVKNLKEFKEALGDHLDDELLGDIERDQQERATMSMLIPPQMINTMREEDLRSDPVRRYMAPGYSEREPEWPSHPMASRDSLHEADMWAVEGLTHRYPTKVLAELIPTCPQYCGHCTRMDLVGNDTLQVLKYKFEMKQNDRWGAMLDYLRTTPQVRDVVVSGGDMANVPAKRLEAWLFDLMDIENIRDIRIATKGLMGIPQHFLQDDVLAAYEAVATRARERDVDIAFHTHVNAAQQVTPLVGKAVRALLDMGYRDVRNQGVLLRGVNTTPAQLLELCFTLLDYGKILPYYFYMCDMIPNAEHWRLAVREAQELQHSIIGYLPGFATPRFVCDVPFVGKRWVHMTDDYDHTRGISYWRKNYRTGIEADDPEALTRRYHYYDPIYTLDDEGQQWWRAKIAAGVDELLSELQLEQGITVDA
;
A
#
# COMPACT_ATOMS: atom_id res chain seq x y z
N MET A 1 40.57 -6.06 -47.48
CA MET A 1 39.89 -7.26 -46.96
C MET A 1 38.41 -7.00 -47.00
N THR A 2 37.80 -7.48 -48.04
CA THR A 2 36.33 -7.41 -48.25
C THR A 2 35.69 -8.55 -47.46
N VAL A 3 34.89 -8.24 -46.45
CA VAL A 3 34.12 -9.24 -45.70
C VAL A 3 32.85 -9.53 -46.53
N GLU A 4 32.82 -10.68 -47.16
CA GLU A 4 31.61 -11.20 -47.81
C GLU A 4 30.60 -11.59 -46.73
N PHE A 5 29.47 -10.87 -46.67
CA PHE A 5 28.29 -11.30 -45.94
C PHE A 5 27.65 -12.49 -46.67
N GLN A 6 27.72 -13.67 -46.12
CA GLN A 6 26.89 -14.78 -46.54
C GLN A 6 25.42 -14.50 -46.10
N PRO A 7 24.43 -14.56 -46.98
CA PRO A 7 23.04 -14.44 -46.61
C PRO A 7 22.69 -15.62 -45.67
N GLN A 8 22.33 -15.34 -44.45
CA GLN A 8 21.74 -16.35 -43.57
C GLN A 8 20.49 -16.91 -44.25
N ALA A 9 20.37 -18.23 -44.20
CA ALA A 9 19.25 -18.98 -44.74
C ALA A 9 17.92 -18.34 -44.29
N SER A 10 17.03 -18.18 -45.27
CA SER A 10 15.72 -17.60 -45.11
C SER A 10 15.01 -18.11 -43.87
N ASN A 11 14.64 -17.19 -42.97
CA ASN A 11 13.69 -17.47 -41.90
C ASN A 11 12.32 -17.78 -42.51
N VAL A 12 12.17 -18.94 -43.10
CA VAL A 12 10.86 -19.52 -43.35
C VAL A 12 10.27 -19.84 -41.97
N ARG A 13 9.36 -19.00 -41.50
CA ARG A 13 8.53 -19.34 -40.36
C ARG A 13 7.85 -20.66 -40.69
N PRO A 14 8.05 -21.74 -39.92
CA PRO A 14 7.32 -22.99 -40.19
C PRO A 14 5.83 -22.67 -40.08
N SER A 15 5.13 -22.80 -41.19
CA SER A 15 3.71 -22.42 -41.29
C SER A 15 2.77 -23.35 -40.52
N HIS A 16 3.25 -24.45 -40.01
CA HIS A 16 2.49 -25.40 -39.20
C HIS A 16 3.42 -26.07 -38.20
N ARG A 17 3.58 -25.47 -37.03
CA ARG A 17 3.90 -26.25 -35.85
C ARG A 17 2.59 -26.80 -35.32
N GLU A 18 2.48 -28.12 -35.22
CA GLU A 18 1.45 -28.71 -34.37
C GLU A 18 1.54 -28.08 -32.99
N PRO A 19 0.41 -27.66 -32.40
CA PRO A 19 0.43 -27.11 -31.05
C PRO A 19 1.11 -28.15 -30.16
N HIS A 20 2.21 -27.76 -29.52
CA HIS A 20 2.84 -28.63 -28.54
C HIS A 20 1.77 -29.02 -27.53
N ALA A 21 1.63 -30.32 -27.26
CA ALA A 21 0.65 -30.88 -26.31
C ALA A 21 1.02 -30.53 -24.84
N HIS A 22 1.30 -29.26 -24.59
CA HIS A 22 1.50 -28.73 -23.26
C HIS A 22 0.19 -28.14 -22.76
N ALA A 23 -0.01 -28.15 -21.45
CA ALA A 23 -1.18 -27.59 -20.77
C ALA A 23 -1.55 -26.16 -21.18
N SER A 24 -0.64 -25.45 -21.86
CA SER A 24 -0.82 -24.13 -22.45
C SER A 24 -1.77 -24.06 -23.66
N THR A 25 -2.25 -25.17 -24.21
CA THR A 25 -3.23 -25.20 -25.31
C THR A 25 -4.67 -24.98 -24.83
N GLN A 26 -4.93 -25.10 -23.54
CA GLN A 26 -6.20 -24.71 -22.96
C GLN A 26 -6.21 -23.19 -22.77
N PRO A 27 -7.27 -22.47 -23.16
CA PRO A 27 -7.39 -21.06 -22.82
C PRO A 27 -7.24 -20.92 -21.30
N PHE A 28 -6.22 -20.18 -20.87
CA PHE A 28 -6.06 -19.89 -19.45
C PHE A 28 -7.30 -19.12 -18.99
N ARG A 29 -8.11 -19.76 -18.16
CA ARG A 29 -9.22 -19.12 -17.47
C ARG A 29 -8.84 -18.97 -16.03
N TYR A 30 -8.75 -17.75 -15.60
CA TYR A 30 -8.63 -17.45 -14.18
C TYR A 30 -10.02 -17.56 -13.58
N PRO A 31 -10.35 -18.61 -12.82
CA PRO A 31 -11.62 -18.65 -12.13
C PRO A 31 -11.60 -17.56 -11.06
N LEU A 32 -12.57 -16.65 -11.12
CA LEU A 32 -12.88 -15.86 -9.94
C LEU A 32 -13.34 -16.82 -8.86
N GLU A 33 -12.79 -16.74 -7.66
CA GLU A 33 -13.24 -17.53 -6.51
C GLU A 33 -14.71 -17.21 -6.17
N ARG A 34 -15.16 -16.01 -6.54
CA ARG A 34 -16.52 -15.53 -6.33
C ARG A 34 -17.12 -14.93 -7.59
N PRO A 35 -18.45 -15.03 -7.80
CA PRO A 35 -19.11 -14.26 -8.84
C PRO A 35 -18.94 -12.75 -8.56
N PHE A 36 -18.81 -11.96 -9.63
CA PHE A 36 -18.76 -10.51 -9.51
C PHE A 36 -20.16 -9.94 -9.31
N VAL A 37 -20.63 -10.03 -8.07
CA VAL A 37 -21.90 -9.48 -7.59
C VAL A 37 -21.66 -8.69 -6.32
N GLU A 38 -22.50 -7.68 -6.05
CA GLU A 38 -22.45 -7.00 -4.76
C GLU A 38 -22.85 -8.00 -3.66
N PRO A 39 -22.01 -8.20 -2.64
CA PRO A 39 -22.37 -9.10 -1.57
C PRO A 39 -23.61 -8.59 -0.83
N ASP A 40 -24.56 -9.48 -0.57
CA ASP A 40 -25.77 -9.16 0.18
C ASP A 40 -25.42 -8.91 1.65
N TRP A 41 -25.52 -7.67 2.10
CA TRP A 41 -25.20 -7.29 3.48
C TRP A 41 -26.17 -7.87 4.50
N THR A 42 -27.43 -8.20 4.09
CA THR A 42 -28.45 -8.72 5.00
C THR A 42 -28.16 -10.14 5.50
N ARG A 43 -27.18 -10.85 4.87
CA ARG A 43 -26.68 -12.13 5.34
C ARG A 43 -25.94 -12.02 6.67
N LEU A 44 -25.39 -10.82 6.97
CA LEU A 44 -24.65 -10.57 8.20
C LEU A 44 -25.63 -10.15 9.32
N PRO A 45 -25.58 -10.79 10.51
CA PRO A 45 -26.54 -10.55 11.58
C PRO A 45 -26.71 -9.09 11.98
N GLY A 46 -25.63 -8.34 12.08
CA GLY A 46 -25.66 -6.92 12.44
C GLY A 46 -26.24 -5.98 11.38
N TYR A 47 -26.41 -6.46 10.15
CA TYR A 47 -26.89 -5.65 9.03
C TYR A 47 -28.20 -6.18 8.41
N ARG A 48 -28.80 -7.19 9.01
CA ARG A 48 -30.00 -7.88 8.47
C ARG A 48 -31.16 -6.93 8.18
N ASP A 49 -31.38 -5.96 9.06
CA ASP A 49 -32.51 -5.03 8.98
C ASP A 49 -32.14 -3.67 8.33
N VAL A 50 -30.92 -3.56 7.79
CA VAL A 50 -30.43 -2.32 7.16
C VAL A 50 -31.03 -2.17 5.77
N THR A 51 -31.70 -1.04 5.53
CA THR A 51 -32.31 -0.76 4.22
C THR A 51 -31.25 -0.40 3.17
N ALA A 52 -31.60 -0.52 1.89
CA ALA A 52 -30.72 -0.14 0.78
C ALA A 52 -30.33 1.36 0.87
N GLU A 53 -31.25 2.24 1.21
CA GLU A 53 -31.00 3.68 1.38
C GLU A 53 -29.96 3.94 2.49
N GLN A 54 -30.07 3.24 3.61
CA GLN A 54 -29.07 3.32 4.68
C GLN A 54 -27.72 2.79 4.22
N TRP A 55 -27.71 1.61 3.56
CA TRP A 55 -26.47 0.99 3.08
C TRP A 55 -25.73 1.87 2.05
N GLU A 56 -26.45 2.54 1.19
CA GLU A 56 -25.92 3.47 0.19
C GLU A 56 -25.46 4.82 0.77
N SER A 57 -25.80 5.13 2.02
CA SER A 57 -25.38 6.35 2.69
C SER A 57 -23.94 6.24 3.24
N ALA A 58 -23.03 7.09 2.75
CA ALA A 58 -21.68 7.16 3.29
C ALA A 58 -21.63 7.65 4.74
N GLN A 59 -22.58 8.50 5.16
CA GLN A 59 -22.73 8.91 6.57
C GLN A 59 -23.09 7.70 7.45
N TRP A 60 -24.03 6.87 6.98
CA TRP A 60 -24.42 5.66 7.68
C TRP A 60 -23.23 4.69 7.80
N GLN A 61 -22.49 4.44 6.71
CA GLN A 61 -21.28 3.61 6.70
C GLN A 61 -20.25 4.09 7.74
N ARG A 62 -20.00 5.39 7.81
CA ARG A 62 -19.06 5.99 8.78
C ARG A 62 -19.57 5.86 10.22
N ALA A 63 -20.85 6.13 10.45
CA ALA A 63 -21.46 6.08 11.78
C ALA A 63 -21.47 4.66 12.36
N HIS A 64 -21.62 3.64 11.48
CA HIS A 64 -21.71 2.23 11.86
C HIS A 64 -20.41 1.46 11.61
N SER A 65 -19.28 2.16 11.36
CA SER A 65 -17.97 1.52 11.32
C SER A 65 -17.65 0.88 12.67
N VAL A 66 -17.24 -0.37 12.63
CA VAL A 66 -16.83 -1.17 13.81
C VAL A 66 -15.53 -0.62 14.40
N LYS A 67 -15.51 -0.33 15.70
CA LYS A 67 -14.40 0.29 16.41
C LYS A 67 -13.82 -0.58 17.53
N ASN A 68 -14.51 -1.66 17.86
CA ASN A 68 -14.10 -2.57 18.92
C ASN A 68 -14.66 -3.99 18.68
N LEU A 69 -14.20 -4.95 19.46
CA LEU A 69 -14.55 -6.35 19.32
C LEU A 69 -16.04 -6.64 19.58
N LYS A 70 -16.68 -5.90 20.48
CA LYS A 70 -18.11 -6.04 20.73
C LYS A 70 -18.90 -5.71 19.48
N GLU A 71 -18.62 -4.56 18.85
CA GLU A 71 -19.26 -4.15 17.61
C GLU A 71 -18.94 -5.12 16.46
N PHE A 72 -17.71 -5.69 16.44
CA PHE A 72 -17.32 -6.70 15.45
C PHE A 72 -18.09 -7.99 15.59
N LYS A 73 -18.28 -8.48 16.83
CA LYS A 73 -19.12 -9.63 17.14
C LYS A 73 -20.60 -9.36 16.82
N GLU A 74 -21.09 -8.15 17.13
CA GLU A 74 -22.47 -7.76 16.78
C GLU A 74 -22.70 -7.74 15.26
N ALA A 75 -21.71 -7.27 14.48
CA ALA A 75 -21.79 -7.26 13.01
C ALA A 75 -21.83 -8.67 12.40
N LEU A 76 -20.98 -9.56 12.88
CA LEU A 76 -20.77 -10.90 12.31
C LEU A 76 -21.60 -12.00 12.98
N GLY A 77 -22.07 -11.78 14.21
CA GLY A 77 -22.82 -12.77 14.98
C GLY A 77 -22.04 -14.08 15.18
N ASP A 78 -22.72 -15.22 14.96
CA ASP A 78 -22.14 -16.56 15.15
C ASP A 78 -21.10 -16.94 14.08
N HIS A 79 -20.95 -16.19 12.99
CA HIS A 79 -19.88 -16.39 12.03
C HIS A 79 -18.50 -16.11 12.65
N LEU A 80 -18.42 -15.24 13.65
CA LEU A 80 -17.23 -15.02 14.46
C LEU A 80 -17.30 -15.90 15.72
N ASP A 81 -16.64 -17.05 15.69
CA ASP A 81 -16.59 -17.96 16.83
C ASP A 81 -15.80 -17.36 18.01
N ASP A 82 -16.03 -17.89 19.21
CA ASP A 82 -15.45 -17.35 20.43
C ASP A 82 -13.91 -17.56 20.50
N GLU A 83 -13.38 -18.58 19.83
CA GLU A 83 -11.93 -18.83 19.77
C GLU A 83 -11.25 -17.78 18.91
N LEU A 84 -11.76 -17.47 17.72
CA LEU A 84 -11.24 -16.42 16.87
C LEU A 84 -11.43 -15.04 17.49
N LEU A 85 -12.56 -14.80 18.14
CA LEU A 85 -12.80 -13.57 18.89
C LEU A 85 -11.76 -13.35 19.98
N GLY A 86 -11.50 -14.38 20.80
CA GLY A 86 -10.48 -14.34 21.85
C GLY A 86 -9.06 -14.16 21.31
N ASP A 87 -8.76 -14.75 20.14
CA ASP A 87 -7.46 -14.60 19.47
C ASP A 87 -7.24 -13.17 18.96
N ILE A 88 -8.27 -12.55 18.36
CA ILE A 88 -8.25 -11.14 17.95
C ILE A 88 -8.15 -10.21 19.18
N GLU A 89 -8.88 -10.52 20.26
CA GLU A 89 -8.82 -9.74 21.51
C GLU A 89 -7.40 -9.71 22.06
N ARG A 90 -6.76 -10.86 22.12
CA ARG A 90 -5.38 -10.98 22.56
C ARG A 90 -4.44 -10.17 21.65
N ASP A 91 -4.63 -10.20 20.35
CA ASP A 91 -3.87 -9.40 19.42
C ASP A 91 -4.01 -7.89 19.66
N GLN A 92 -5.24 -7.42 19.88
CA GLN A 92 -5.49 -6.01 20.20
C GLN A 92 -4.80 -5.56 21.50
N GLN A 93 -4.67 -6.44 22.47
CA GLN A 93 -4.02 -6.16 23.74
C GLN A 93 -2.49 -6.21 23.66
N GLU A 94 -1.93 -7.18 22.95
CA GLU A 94 -0.50 -7.48 23.02
C GLU A 94 0.32 -7.02 21.78
N ARG A 95 -0.32 -6.88 20.60
CA ARG A 95 0.42 -6.70 19.32
C ARG A 95 -0.08 -5.57 18.44
N ALA A 96 -1.36 -5.23 18.49
CA ALA A 96 -1.95 -4.31 17.52
C ALA A 96 -1.34 -2.91 17.59
N THR A 97 -0.81 -2.46 16.45
CA THR A 97 -0.25 -1.12 16.26
C THR A 97 -1.27 -0.12 15.74
N MET A 98 -2.42 -0.61 15.29
CA MET A 98 -3.56 0.17 14.81
C MET A 98 -4.81 -0.19 15.60
N SER A 99 -5.59 0.83 15.98
CA SER A 99 -6.92 0.62 16.55
C SER A 99 -7.88 0.08 15.49
N MET A 100 -8.91 -0.65 15.93
CA MET A 100 -9.93 -1.15 15.01
C MET A 100 -10.78 0.00 14.44
N LEU A 101 -10.94 0.02 13.13
CA LEU A 101 -11.92 0.85 12.42
C LEU A 101 -12.22 0.18 11.08
N ILE A 102 -13.39 -0.46 10.97
CA ILE A 102 -13.77 -1.25 9.80
C ILE A 102 -15.19 -0.84 9.37
N PRO A 103 -15.37 -0.21 8.21
CA PRO A 103 -16.69 0.15 7.69
C PRO A 103 -17.54 -1.10 7.39
N PRO A 104 -18.88 -1.02 7.49
CA PRO A 104 -19.79 -2.10 7.14
C PRO A 104 -19.55 -2.67 5.73
N GLN A 105 -19.30 -1.81 4.74
CA GLN A 105 -18.96 -2.24 3.38
C GLN A 105 -17.73 -3.14 3.35
N MET A 106 -16.70 -2.84 4.13
CA MET A 106 -15.50 -3.67 4.19
C MET A 106 -15.78 -5.02 4.88
N ILE A 107 -16.57 -5.03 5.94
CA ILE A 107 -17.00 -6.27 6.61
C ILE A 107 -17.83 -7.12 5.65
N ASN A 108 -18.68 -6.51 4.84
CA ASN A 108 -19.50 -7.18 3.83
C ASN A 108 -18.68 -7.87 2.74
N THR A 109 -17.41 -7.52 2.55
CA THR A 109 -16.53 -8.24 1.62
C THR A 109 -15.84 -9.45 2.24
N MET A 110 -15.94 -9.66 3.56
CA MET A 110 -15.36 -10.82 4.24
C MET A 110 -16.19 -12.08 3.97
N ARG A 111 -15.52 -13.23 3.95
CA ARG A 111 -16.15 -14.57 3.82
C ARG A 111 -16.61 -15.03 5.20
N GLU A 112 -17.90 -14.89 5.45
CA GLU A 112 -18.50 -15.27 6.74
C GLU A 112 -18.42 -16.77 7.02
N GLU A 113 -18.36 -17.59 5.98
CA GLU A 113 -18.21 -19.04 6.09
C GLU A 113 -16.81 -19.50 6.52
N ASP A 114 -15.79 -18.64 6.34
CA ASP A 114 -14.41 -18.93 6.75
C ASP A 114 -13.64 -17.66 7.08
N LEU A 115 -13.98 -17.04 8.20
CA LEU A 115 -13.30 -15.83 8.68
C LEU A 115 -11.84 -16.06 9.06
N ARG A 116 -11.45 -17.29 9.46
CA ARG A 116 -10.08 -17.59 9.86
C ARG A 116 -9.11 -17.43 8.70
N SER A 117 -9.48 -17.88 7.51
CA SER A 117 -8.63 -17.75 6.32
C SER A 117 -8.98 -16.53 5.46
N ASP A 118 -9.99 -15.73 5.85
CA ASP A 118 -10.41 -14.58 5.06
C ASP A 118 -9.30 -13.53 4.93
N PRO A 119 -8.88 -13.20 3.69
CA PRO A 119 -7.76 -12.29 3.48
C PRO A 119 -8.04 -10.86 3.95
N VAL A 120 -9.31 -10.40 3.93
CA VAL A 120 -9.67 -9.03 4.37
C VAL A 120 -9.68 -8.97 5.89
N ARG A 121 -10.30 -9.96 6.55
CA ARG A 121 -10.29 -10.05 8.02
C ARG A 121 -8.84 -10.09 8.54
N ARG A 122 -7.96 -10.92 7.93
CA ARG A 122 -6.59 -11.12 8.39
C ARG A 122 -5.78 -9.85 8.50
N TYR A 123 -5.95 -8.88 7.61
CA TYR A 123 -5.19 -7.64 7.70
C TYR A 123 -5.97 -6.46 8.31
N MET A 124 -7.31 -6.59 8.45
CA MET A 124 -8.14 -5.57 9.13
C MET A 124 -8.32 -5.86 10.63
N ALA A 125 -8.40 -7.12 11.00
CA ALA A 125 -8.55 -7.61 12.36
C ALA A 125 -7.71 -8.90 12.55
N PRO A 126 -6.37 -8.81 12.61
CA PRO A 126 -5.50 -9.97 12.73
C PRO A 126 -5.70 -10.69 14.07
N GLY A 127 -5.50 -12.02 14.07
CA GLY A 127 -5.43 -12.82 15.27
C GLY A 127 -4.00 -12.90 15.81
N TYR A 128 -3.87 -13.06 17.13
CA TYR A 128 -2.58 -13.23 17.79
C TYR A 128 -1.83 -14.47 17.29
N SER A 129 -2.56 -15.57 17.07
CA SER A 129 -1.99 -16.83 16.57
C SER A 129 -1.45 -16.74 15.13
N GLU A 130 -1.81 -15.69 14.39
CA GLU A 130 -1.30 -15.41 13.05
C GLU A 130 0.03 -14.68 13.05
N ARG A 131 0.43 -14.12 14.22
CA ARG A 131 1.68 -13.38 14.37
C ARG A 131 2.88 -14.34 14.40
N GLU A 132 4.01 -13.82 13.96
CA GLU A 132 5.28 -14.55 14.11
C GLU A 132 5.67 -14.59 15.62
N PRO A 133 5.73 -15.79 16.24
CA PRO A 133 5.88 -15.86 17.68
C PRO A 133 7.30 -15.52 18.17
N GLU A 134 8.33 -15.96 17.43
CA GLU A 134 9.73 -15.78 17.82
C GLU A 134 10.27 -14.41 17.37
N TRP A 135 9.86 -13.98 16.19
CA TRP A 135 10.30 -12.75 15.56
C TRP A 135 9.11 -11.82 15.25
N PRO A 136 8.37 -11.33 16.24
CA PRO A 136 7.18 -10.49 15.98
C PRO A 136 7.54 -9.16 15.31
N SER A 137 8.76 -8.67 15.57
CA SER A 137 9.35 -7.49 14.96
C SER A 137 10.80 -7.78 14.56
N HIS A 138 11.23 -7.27 13.43
CA HIS A 138 12.65 -7.24 13.10
C HIS A 138 13.40 -6.32 14.07
N PRO A 139 14.65 -6.60 14.48
CA PRO A 139 15.43 -5.71 15.35
C PRO A 139 15.57 -4.29 14.80
N MET A 140 15.56 -4.16 13.46
CA MET A 140 15.66 -2.90 12.74
C MET A 140 14.29 -2.26 12.43
N ALA A 141 13.19 -2.80 12.97
CA ALA A 141 11.86 -2.26 12.74
C ALA A 141 11.69 -0.89 13.42
N SER A 142 11.07 0.04 12.69
CA SER A 142 10.78 1.38 13.18
C SER A 142 9.32 1.75 12.95
N ARG A 143 8.75 2.60 13.81
CA ARG A 143 7.39 3.13 13.66
C ARG A 143 7.26 4.04 12.43
N ASP A 144 8.30 4.81 12.14
CA ASP A 144 8.50 5.52 10.88
C ASP A 144 9.61 4.80 10.08
N SER A 145 9.26 3.62 9.54
CA SER A 145 10.20 2.75 8.83
C SER A 145 10.78 3.39 7.56
N LEU A 146 10.14 4.42 7.06
CA LEU A 146 10.53 5.14 5.85
C LEU A 146 11.21 6.47 6.13
N HIS A 147 11.35 6.86 7.41
CA HIS A 147 11.90 8.15 7.82
C HIS A 147 11.18 9.33 7.13
N GLU A 148 9.84 9.28 7.06
CA GLU A 148 9.07 10.33 6.41
C GLU A 148 9.12 11.64 7.21
N ALA A 149 9.06 11.56 8.55
CA ALA A 149 9.13 12.74 9.43
C ALA A 149 10.49 13.44 9.34
N ASP A 150 11.60 12.70 9.25
CA ASP A 150 12.95 13.26 9.09
C ASP A 150 13.10 14.05 7.78
N MET A 151 12.25 13.77 6.79
CA MET A 151 12.28 14.41 5.47
C MET A 151 11.19 15.47 5.29
N TRP A 152 10.54 15.90 6.35
CA TRP A 152 9.57 17.00 6.26
C TRP A 152 10.26 18.33 5.96
N ALA A 153 9.96 18.89 4.82
CA ALA A 153 10.30 20.26 4.49
C ALA A 153 9.41 21.28 5.22
N VAL A 154 8.18 20.88 5.45
CA VAL A 154 7.18 21.49 6.33
C VAL A 154 6.51 20.32 7.04
N GLU A 155 6.00 20.53 8.24
CA GLU A 155 5.30 19.49 8.99
C GLU A 155 4.24 18.78 8.12
N GLY A 156 4.40 17.47 7.89
CA GLY A 156 3.56 16.65 7.03
C GLY A 156 3.80 16.83 5.51
N LEU A 157 4.87 17.51 5.09
CA LEU A 157 5.27 17.59 3.67
C LEU A 157 6.62 16.89 3.48
N THR A 158 6.61 15.61 3.18
CA THR A 158 7.81 14.81 2.94
C THR A 158 8.41 15.11 1.56
N HIS A 159 9.65 15.63 1.52
CA HIS A 159 10.39 15.92 0.30
C HIS A 159 11.61 14.99 0.14
N ARG A 160 11.34 13.73 -0.17
CA ARG A 160 12.39 12.70 -0.36
C ARG A 160 13.00 12.72 -1.76
N TYR A 161 12.19 13.00 -2.78
CA TYR A 161 12.62 12.90 -4.19
C TYR A 161 12.84 14.28 -4.80
N PRO A 162 13.76 14.43 -5.76
CA PRO A 162 14.11 15.75 -6.31
C PRO A 162 12.95 16.56 -6.88
N THR A 163 11.95 15.88 -7.46
CA THR A 163 10.87 16.52 -8.23
C THR A 163 9.47 16.23 -7.71
N LYS A 164 9.34 15.54 -6.58
CA LYS A 164 8.04 15.12 -6.05
C LYS A 164 8.01 15.06 -4.53
N VAL A 165 6.85 15.40 -3.99
CA VAL A 165 6.58 15.41 -2.56
C VAL A 165 5.35 14.60 -2.20
N LEU A 166 5.22 14.28 -0.92
CA LEU A 166 4.05 13.71 -0.29
C LEU A 166 3.48 14.72 0.70
N ALA A 167 2.23 15.14 0.50
CA ALA A 167 1.51 16.03 1.40
C ALA A 167 0.54 15.22 2.28
N GLU A 168 0.79 15.19 3.58
CA GLU A 168 -0.02 14.52 4.58
C GLU A 168 -1.05 15.49 5.18
N LEU A 169 -2.22 15.59 4.55
CA LEU A 169 -3.20 16.60 4.90
C LEU A 169 -3.90 16.32 6.24
N ILE A 170 -4.19 15.07 6.55
CA ILE A 170 -4.86 14.66 7.79
C ILE A 170 -4.32 13.31 8.32
N PRO A 171 -4.41 13.06 9.65
CA PRO A 171 -3.96 11.81 10.25
C PRO A 171 -5.09 10.77 10.44
N THR A 172 -6.18 10.84 9.67
CA THR A 172 -7.33 9.93 9.84
C THR A 172 -7.73 9.27 8.54
N CYS A 173 -8.20 8.01 8.64
CA CYS A 173 -8.74 7.23 7.53
C CYS A 173 -10.19 6.83 7.81
N PRO A 174 -10.98 6.47 6.78
CA PRO A 174 -12.28 5.83 6.98
C PRO A 174 -12.16 4.40 7.51
N GLN A 175 -10.98 3.80 7.44
CA GLN A 175 -10.65 2.46 7.91
C GLN A 175 -9.17 2.34 8.26
N TYR A 176 -8.81 1.53 9.25
CA TYR A 176 -7.42 1.33 9.64
C TYR A 176 -6.94 -0.08 9.26
N CYS A 177 -5.77 -0.13 8.63
CA CYS A 177 -5.12 -1.37 8.20
C CYS A 177 -4.05 -1.77 9.21
N GLY A 178 -4.00 -3.03 9.63
CA GLY A 178 -3.00 -3.51 10.59
C GLY A 178 -1.54 -3.38 10.13
N HIS A 179 -1.32 -3.28 8.80
CA HIS A 179 0.00 -3.08 8.18
C HIS A 179 0.28 -1.61 7.81
N CYS A 180 -0.29 -0.65 8.53
CA CYS A 180 -0.14 0.77 8.20
C CYS A 180 1.31 1.23 8.36
N THR A 181 1.95 1.69 7.29
CA THR A 181 3.32 2.24 7.32
C THR A 181 3.41 3.54 8.12
N ARG A 182 2.30 4.28 8.24
CA ARG A 182 2.18 5.51 9.04
C ARG A 182 1.48 5.26 10.39
N MET A 183 1.81 4.14 11.03
CA MET A 183 1.21 3.77 12.31
C MET A 183 1.57 4.73 13.44
N ASP A 184 2.64 5.47 13.31
CA ASP A 184 3.07 6.49 14.26
C ASP A 184 2.20 7.76 14.22
N LEU A 185 1.59 8.07 13.06
CA LEU A 185 0.80 9.28 12.82
C LEU A 185 -0.71 8.99 12.70
N VAL A 186 -1.09 7.91 11.99
CA VAL A 186 -2.47 7.68 11.58
C VAL A 186 -3.26 6.91 12.65
N GLY A 187 -4.48 7.36 12.92
CA GLY A 187 -5.43 6.69 13.80
C GLY A 187 -5.34 7.11 15.26
N ASN A 188 -5.95 6.30 16.12
CA ASN A 188 -5.94 6.51 17.56
C ASN A 188 -4.77 5.78 18.21
N ASP A 189 -4.38 6.24 19.42
CA ASP A 189 -3.43 5.55 20.27
C ASP A 189 -3.86 4.09 20.50
N THR A 190 -2.88 3.20 20.59
CA THR A 190 -3.05 1.81 21.02
C THR A 190 -2.18 1.53 22.24
N LEU A 191 -2.30 0.34 22.83
CA LEU A 191 -1.42 -0.07 23.92
C LEU A 191 0.05 -0.17 23.48
N GLN A 192 0.28 -0.37 22.18
CA GLN A 192 1.62 -0.55 21.60
C GLN A 192 2.21 0.74 21.03
N VAL A 193 1.36 1.69 20.59
CA VAL A 193 1.80 2.89 19.86
C VAL A 193 1.05 4.12 20.32
N LEU A 194 1.77 5.09 20.85
CA LEU A 194 1.28 6.46 21.00
C LEU A 194 1.50 7.20 19.69
N LYS A 195 0.44 7.80 19.14
CA LYS A 195 0.48 8.48 17.84
C LYS A 195 1.09 9.87 17.98
N TYR A 196 1.90 10.21 16.97
CA TYR A 196 2.34 11.60 16.78
C TYR A 196 1.12 12.49 16.49
N LYS A 197 1.16 13.72 16.95
CA LYS A 197 0.11 14.71 16.67
C LYS A 197 0.75 15.94 16.04
N PHE A 198 0.22 16.35 14.90
CA PHE A 198 0.68 17.59 14.28
C PHE A 198 0.62 18.77 15.26
N GLU A 199 1.70 19.51 15.36
CA GLU A 199 1.81 20.68 16.23
C GLU A 199 1.16 21.91 15.60
N MET A 200 1.33 22.06 14.27
CA MET A 200 0.71 23.14 13.54
C MET A 200 -0.79 22.95 13.38
N LYS A 201 -1.56 24.04 13.48
CA LYS A 201 -2.98 24.00 13.11
C LYS A 201 -3.12 23.65 11.64
N GLN A 202 -4.14 22.87 11.31
CA GLN A 202 -4.36 22.33 9.98
C GLN A 202 -4.30 23.38 8.85
N ASN A 203 -4.96 24.53 9.02
CA ASN A 203 -4.97 25.55 7.98
C ASN A 203 -3.59 26.19 7.80
N ASP A 204 -2.87 26.44 8.89
CA ASP A 204 -1.53 27.06 8.85
C ASP A 204 -0.54 26.07 8.19
N ARG A 205 -0.65 24.78 8.52
CA ARG A 205 0.16 23.72 7.95
C ARG A 205 -0.08 23.54 6.44
N TRP A 206 -1.35 23.52 6.03
CA TRP A 206 -1.73 23.43 4.62
C TRP A 206 -1.28 24.65 3.82
N GLY A 207 -1.36 25.84 4.38
CA GLY A 207 -0.83 27.08 3.79
C GLY A 207 0.69 27.01 3.64
N ALA A 208 1.41 26.60 4.67
CA ALA A 208 2.87 26.48 4.63
C ALA A 208 3.36 25.44 3.60
N MET A 209 2.61 24.34 3.40
CA MET A 209 2.90 23.38 2.32
C MET A 209 2.82 24.03 0.93
N LEU A 210 1.78 24.82 0.66
CA LEU A 210 1.61 25.53 -0.60
C LEU A 210 2.69 26.59 -0.79
N ASP A 211 3.07 27.32 0.26
CA ASP A 211 4.14 28.33 0.21
C ASP A 211 5.50 27.68 -0.07
N TYR A 212 5.80 26.53 0.53
CA TYR A 212 6.99 25.77 0.19
C TYR A 212 7.01 25.37 -1.29
N LEU A 213 5.89 24.87 -1.83
CA LEU A 213 5.81 24.45 -3.22
C LEU A 213 5.96 25.63 -4.20
N ARG A 214 5.46 26.83 -3.86
CA ARG A 214 5.66 28.06 -4.66
C ARG A 214 7.13 28.47 -4.73
N THR A 215 7.91 28.20 -3.68
CA THR A 215 9.33 28.55 -3.60
C THR A 215 10.26 27.42 -4.02
N THR A 216 9.72 26.26 -4.43
CA THR A 216 10.49 25.07 -4.78
C THR A 216 10.16 24.61 -6.22
N PRO A 217 10.65 25.32 -7.25
CA PRO A 217 10.20 25.12 -8.64
C PRO A 217 10.60 23.79 -9.25
N GLN A 218 11.53 23.03 -8.65
CA GLN A 218 11.89 21.69 -9.09
C GLN A 218 10.81 20.64 -8.77
N VAL A 219 9.92 20.90 -7.82
CA VAL A 219 8.80 19.99 -7.49
C VAL A 219 7.70 20.17 -8.51
N ARG A 220 7.33 19.09 -9.19
CA ARG A 220 6.27 19.07 -10.18
C ARG A 220 5.14 18.10 -9.86
N ASP A 221 5.37 17.11 -8.99
CA ASP A 221 4.49 15.99 -8.69
C ASP A 221 4.16 15.97 -7.21
N VAL A 222 2.88 16.00 -6.87
CA VAL A 222 2.40 16.00 -5.48
C VAL A 222 1.49 14.80 -5.24
N VAL A 223 1.86 13.96 -4.27
CA VAL A 223 0.96 12.95 -3.72
C VAL A 223 0.19 13.58 -2.57
N VAL A 224 -1.11 13.68 -2.71
CA VAL A 224 -2.03 14.19 -1.70
C VAL A 224 -2.56 13.01 -0.89
N SER A 225 -2.15 12.92 0.37
CA SER A 225 -2.32 11.75 1.23
C SER A 225 -2.40 12.16 2.72
N GLY A 226 -1.77 11.38 3.59
CA GLY A 226 -1.79 11.48 5.04
C GLY A 226 -2.38 10.22 5.62
N GLY A 227 -3.53 10.33 6.31
CA GLY A 227 -4.41 9.19 6.52
C GLY A 227 -5.07 8.82 5.19
N ASP A 228 -6.21 9.41 4.89
CA ASP A 228 -6.94 9.11 3.66
C ASP A 228 -7.75 10.32 3.19
N MET A 229 -7.68 10.62 1.90
CA MET A 229 -8.33 11.79 1.32
C MET A 229 -9.87 11.73 1.36
N ALA A 230 -10.47 10.53 1.44
CA ALA A 230 -11.90 10.40 1.66
C ALA A 230 -12.38 10.98 3.03
N ASN A 231 -11.46 11.24 3.96
CA ASN A 231 -11.78 11.87 5.25
C ASN A 231 -11.63 13.40 5.24
N VAL A 232 -11.07 13.98 4.19
CA VAL A 232 -11.10 15.44 4.01
C VAL A 232 -12.46 15.85 3.47
N PRO A 233 -13.17 16.83 4.06
CA PRO A 233 -14.40 17.32 3.49
C PRO A 233 -14.21 17.77 2.03
N ALA A 234 -15.06 17.31 1.11
CA ALA A 234 -14.86 17.42 -0.32
C ALA A 234 -14.58 18.86 -0.79
N LYS A 235 -15.34 19.84 -0.27
CA LYS A 235 -15.14 21.27 -0.59
C LYS A 235 -13.83 21.85 -0.06
N ARG A 236 -13.29 21.32 1.04
CA ARG A 236 -11.98 21.73 1.55
C ARG A 236 -10.85 21.14 0.72
N LEU A 237 -11.00 19.89 0.30
CA LEU A 237 -10.05 19.24 -0.60
C LEU A 237 -10.03 19.93 -1.96
N GLU A 238 -11.21 20.23 -2.53
CA GLU A 238 -11.36 21.02 -3.76
C GLU A 238 -10.60 22.35 -3.68
N ALA A 239 -10.85 23.15 -2.63
CA ALA A 239 -10.19 24.43 -2.45
C ALA A 239 -8.68 24.31 -2.39
N TRP A 240 -8.15 23.37 -1.59
CA TRP A 240 -6.71 23.15 -1.47
C TRP A 240 -6.07 22.66 -2.80
N LEU A 241 -6.77 21.78 -3.53
CA LEU A 241 -6.31 21.32 -4.84
C LEU A 241 -6.33 22.44 -5.89
N PHE A 242 -7.28 23.39 -5.81
CA PHE A 242 -7.29 24.57 -6.69
C PHE A 242 -6.06 25.44 -6.42
N ASP A 243 -5.79 25.74 -5.14
CA ASP A 243 -4.58 26.50 -4.76
C ASP A 243 -3.30 25.79 -5.19
N LEU A 244 -3.25 24.45 -5.12
CA LEU A 244 -2.13 23.65 -5.59
C LEU A 244 -1.96 23.74 -7.12
N MET A 245 -3.05 23.64 -7.89
CA MET A 245 -3.03 23.73 -9.35
C MET A 245 -2.71 25.15 -9.85
N ASP A 246 -2.82 26.16 -9.02
CA ASP A 246 -2.42 27.54 -9.34
C ASP A 246 -0.90 27.77 -9.20
N ILE A 247 -0.18 26.80 -8.65
CA ILE A 247 1.29 26.84 -8.58
C ILE A 247 1.87 26.41 -9.92
N GLU A 248 2.65 27.29 -10.54
CA GLU A 248 3.10 27.21 -11.94
C GLU A 248 3.90 25.95 -12.29
N ASN A 249 4.69 25.43 -11.36
CA ASN A 249 5.53 24.24 -11.56
C ASN A 249 4.80 22.90 -11.36
N ILE A 250 3.61 22.88 -10.78
CA ILE A 250 2.88 21.64 -10.55
C ILE A 250 2.25 21.12 -11.85
N ARG A 251 2.53 19.86 -12.16
CA ARG A 251 2.07 19.17 -13.38
C ARG A 251 1.35 17.86 -13.12
N ASP A 252 1.65 17.20 -12.01
CA ASP A 252 1.10 15.88 -11.68
C ASP A 252 0.57 15.89 -10.25
N ILE A 253 -0.70 15.49 -10.07
CA ILE A 253 -1.34 15.35 -8.76
C ILE A 253 -1.88 13.94 -8.62
N ARG A 254 -1.62 13.31 -7.48
CA ARG A 254 -2.11 11.97 -7.16
C ARG A 254 -2.89 12.00 -5.86
N ILE A 255 -4.20 11.76 -5.93
CA ILE A 255 -5.08 11.69 -4.77
C ILE A 255 -5.03 10.26 -4.22
N ALA A 256 -4.50 10.08 -3.01
CA ALA A 256 -4.36 8.76 -2.39
C ALA A 256 -5.56 8.47 -1.47
N THR A 257 -6.25 7.36 -1.76
CA THR A 257 -7.40 6.93 -0.94
C THR A 257 -7.60 5.41 -0.96
N LYS A 258 -7.79 4.81 0.19
CA LYS A 258 -8.34 3.47 0.36
C LYS A 258 -9.87 3.49 0.52
N GLY A 259 -10.44 4.67 0.65
CA GLY A 259 -11.88 4.88 0.80
C GLY A 259 -12.71 4.29 -0.34
N LEU A 260 -12.15 4.17 -1.56
CA LEU A 260 -12.81 3.47 -2.67
C LEU A 260 -13.20 2.02 -2.32
N MET A 261 -12.42 1.34 -1.47
CA MET A 261 -12.71 -0.02 -1.03
C MET A 261 -13.57 -0.07 0.24
N GLY A 262 -13.38 0.85 1.15
CA GLY A 262 -14.04 0.83 2.45
C GLY A 262 -15.38 1.52 2.50
N ILE A 263 -15.53 2.61 1.76
CA ILE A 263 -16.74 3.42 1.66
C ILE A 263 -16.94 3.96 0.23
N PRO A 264 -17.10 3.07 -0.78
CA PRO A 264 -17.31 3.50 -2.17
C PRO A 264 -18.51 4.43 -2.32
N GLN A 265 -19.51 4.31 -1.44
CA GLN A 265 -20.67 5.22 -1.36
C GLN A 265 -20.27 6.69 -1.24
N HIS A 266 -19.14 6.99 -0.58
CA HIS A 266 -18.63 8.36 -0.45
C HIS A 266 -18.38 9.02 -1.82
N PHE A 267 -17.85 8.26 -2.78
CA PHE A 267 -17.53 8.74 -4.11
C PHE A 267 -18.75 8.81 -5.05
N LEU A 268 -19.92 8.47 -4.55
CA LEU A 268 -21.19 8.52 -5.27
C LEU A 268 -22.17 9.56 -4.68
N GLN A 269 -21.76 10.32 -3.66
CA GLN A 269 -22.55 11.40 -3.07
C GLN A 269 -22.51 12.65 -3.96
N ASP A 270 -23.62 13.33 -4.13
CA ASP A 270 -23.76 14.47 -5.04
C ASP A 270 -22.77 15.60 -4.76
N ASP A 271 -22.54 15.93 -3.49
CA ASP A 271 -21.60 16.98 -3.09
C ASP A 271 -20.13 16.59 -3.35
N VAL A 272 -19.81 15.31 -3.18
CA VAL A 272 -18.47 14.76 -3.46
C VAL A 272 -18.25 14.69 -4.97
N LEU A 273 -19.21 14.18 -5.73
CA LEU A 273 -19.17 14.14 -7.20
C LEU A 273 -18.97 15.54 -7.76
N ALA A 274 -19.75 16.52 -7.30
CA ALA A 274 -19.64 17.91 -7.76
C ALA A 274 -18.25 18.51 -7.46
N ALA A 275 -17.68 18.24 -6.29
CA ALA A 275 -16.35 18.71 -5.93
C ALA A 275 -15.26 18.06 -6.80
N TYR A 276 -15.32 16.75 -7.02
CA TYR A 276 -14.34 16.07 -7.86
C TYR A 276 -14.48 16.42 -9.35
N GLU A 277 -15.69 16.67 -9.84
CA GLU A 277 -15.89 17.18 -11.21
C GLU A 277 -15.29 18.58 -11.39
N ALA A 278 -15.46 19.47 -10.40
CA ALA A 278 -14.83 20.78 -10.40
C ALA A 278 -13.29 20.68 -10.40
N VAL A 279 -12.73 19.78 -9.60
CA VAL A 279 -11.27 19.51 -9.57
C VAL A 279 -10.78 18.97 -10.92
N ALA A 280 -11.46 18.00 -11.52
CA ALA A 280 -11.09 17.46 -12.83
C ALA A 280 -11.17 18.52 -13.95
N THR A 281 -12.18 19.41 -13.89
CA THR A 281 -12.32 20.53 -14.82
C THR A 281 -11.18 21.52 -14.65
N ARG A 282 -10.87 21.93 -13.42
CA ARG A 282 -9.76 22.83 -13.12
C ARG A 282 -8.42 22.24 -13.56
N ALA A 283 -8.20 20.95 -13.37
CA ALA A 283 -6.98 20.26 -13.80
C ALA A 283 -6.79 20.36 -15.32
N ARG A 284 -7.87 20.17 -16.12
CA ARG A 284 -7.82 20.35 -17.57
C ARG A 284 -7.54 21.80 -17.99
N GLU A 285 -8.14 22.79 -17.32
CA GLU A 285 -7.90 24.22 -17.58
C GLU A 285 -6.46 24.62 -17.30
N ARG A 286 -5.81 23.98 -16.33
CA ARG A 286 -4.44 24.28 -15.90
C ARG A 286 -3.39 23.37 -16.53
N ASP A 287 -3.78 22.44 -17.41
CA ASP A 287 -2.91 21.44 -18.02
C ASP A 287 -2.12 20.64 -16.95
N VAL A 288 -2.84 20.20 -15.90
CA VAL A 288 -2.33 19.38 -14.81
C VAL A 288 -2.91 17.98 -14.91
N ASP A 289 -2.04 16.97 -14.90
CA ASP A 289 -2.46 15.57 -14.84
C ASP A 289 -2.91 15.22 -13.41
N ILE A 290 -4.11 14.68 -13.28
CA ILE A 290 -4.64 14.24 -11.98
C ILE A 290 -5.14 12.79 -12.03
N ALA A 291 -4.76 11.99 -11.03
CA ALA A 291 -5.10 10.57 -10.94
C ALA A 291 -5.45 10.16 -9.51
N PHE A 292 -6.23 9.08 -9.37
CA PHE A 292 -6.45 8.44 -8.08
C PHE A 292 -5.50 7.27 -7.85
N HIS A 293 -4.95 7.19 -6.65
CA HIS A 293 -4.20 6.03 -6.18
C HIS A 293 -4.97 5.36 -5.05
N THR A 294 -5.36 4.11 -5.28
CA THR A 294 -6.09 3.32 -4.28
C THR A 294 -5.23 2.18 -3.73
N HIS A 295 -5.77 1.45 -2.76
CA HIS A 295 -5.06 0.39 -2.05
C HIS A 295 -5.98 -0.83 -1.90
N VAL A 296 -5.76 -1.84 -2.71
CA VAL A 296 -6.51 -3.10 -2.74
C VAL A 296 -5.54 -4.26 -2.57
N ASN A 297 -5.81 -5.15 -1.63
CA ASN A 297 -4.97 -6.31 -1.33
C ASN A 297 -5.65 -7.66 -1.62
N ALA A 298 -6.98 -7.70 -1.73
CA ALA A 298 -7.73 -8.91 -2.04
C ALA A 298 -8.79 -8.65 -3.11
N ALA A 299 -8.97 -9.59 -4.03
CA ALA A 299 -9.90 -9.46 -5.16
C ALA A 299 -11.35 -9.20 -4.71
N GLN A 300 -11.77 -9.81 -3.61
CA GLN A 300 -13.13 -9.65 -3.06
C GLN A 300 -13.49 -8.24 -2.62
N GLN A 301 -12.50 -7.34 -2.44
CA GLN A 301 -12.75 -5.95 -2.12
C GLN A 301 -13.26 -5.15 -3.33
N VAL A 302 -13.03 -5.64 -4.54
CA VAL A 302 -13.47 -5.00 -5.78
C VAL A 302 -14.89 -5.50 -6.07
N THR A 303 -15.88 -4.76 -5.62
CA THR A 303 -17.30 -5.06 -5.81
C THR A 303 -17.89 -4.22 -6.97
N PRO A 304 -19.11 -4.55 -7.47
CA PRO A 304 -19.83 -3.72 -8.43
C PRO A 304 -19.96 -2.26 -8.01
N LEU A 305 -20.17 -1.99 -6.72
CA LEU A 305 -20.27 -0.64 -6.18
C LEU A 305 -18.93 0.12 -6.29
N VAL A 306 -17.82 -0.57 -6.00
CA VAL A 306 -16.47 -0.02 -6.24
C VAL A 306 -16.27 0.30 -7.72
N GLY A 307 -16.63 -0.61 -8.61
CA GLY A 307 -16.54 -0.38 -10.06
C GLY A 307 -17.40 0.81 -10.54
N LYS A 308 -18.57 1.03 -9.92
CA LYS A 308 -19.42 2.21 -10.18
C LYS A 308 -18.73 3.51 -9.74
N ALA A 309 -18.15 3.53 -8.53
CA ALA A 309 -17.43 4.70 -8.01
C ALA A 309 -16.20 5.04 -8.87
N VAL A 310 -15.42 4.04 -9.28
CA VAL A 310 -14.25 4.25 -10.14
C VAL A 310 -14.66 4.78 -11.52
N ARG A 311 -15.71 4.22 -12.14
CA ARG A 311 -16.21 4.74 -13.43
C ARG A 311 -16.65 6.19 -13.33
N ALA A 312 -17.33 6.59 -12.25
CA ALA A 312 -17.71 7.99 -12.06
C ALA A 312 -16.49 8.93 -12.08
N LEU A 313 -15.37 8.54 -11.43
CA LEU A 313 -14.13 9.32 -11.47
C LEU A 313 -13.52 9.38 -12.88
N LEU A 314 -13.48 8.26 -13.58
CA LEU A 314 -12.94 8.21 -14.95
C LEU A 314 -13.79 9.04 -15.92
N ASP A 315 -15.12 9.00 -15.80
CA ASP A 315 -16.05 9.77 -16.64
C ASP A 315 -15.92 11.29 -16.42
N MET A 316 -15.50 11.74 -15.23
CA MET A 316 -15.16 13.13 -14.95
C MET A 316 -13.86 13.59 -15.63
N GLY A 317 -13.03 12.65 -16.11
CA GLY A 317 -11.78 12.93 -16.80
C GLY A 317 -10.53 12.83 -15.94
N TYR A 318 -10.58 12.17 -14.78
CA TYR A 318 -9.35 11.73 -14.10
C TYR A 318 -8.60 10.76 -15.01
N ARG A 319 -7.27 10.93 -15.09
CA ARG A 319 -6.45 10.18 -16.04
C ARG A 319 -6.57 8.67 -15.85
N ASP A 320 -6.52 8.21 -14.63
CA ASP A 320 -6.67 6.79 -14.27
C ASP A 320 -6.91 6.62 -12.76
N VAL A 321 -7.25 5.39 -12.37
CA VAL A 321 -7.23 4.90 -10.98
C VAL A 321 -6.23 3.75 -10.92
N ARG A 322 -5.24 3.82 -10.01
CA ARG A 322 -4.14 2.87 -9.87
C ARG A 322 -4.14 2.20 -8.52
N ASN A 323 -3.88 0.89 -8.52
CA ASN A 323 -3.65 0.16 -7.28
C ASN A 323 -2.21 0.33 -6.79
N GLN A 324 -2.06 0.68 -5.53
CA GLN A 324 -0.83 0.61 -4.74
C GLN A 324 -1.06 -0.37 -3.57
N GLY A 325 -1.21 -1.65 -3.90
CA GLY A 325 -1.38 -2.73 -2.92
C GLY A 325 -0.09 -3.05 -2.19
N VAL A 326 -0.20 -3.85 -1.14
CA VAL A 326 0.93 -4.38 -0.37
C VAL A 326 0.91 -5.90 -0.46
N LEU A 327 2.07 -6.52 -0.68
CA LEU A 327 2.24 -7.96 -0.57
C LEU A 327 2.17 -8.34 0.91
N LEU A 328 1.15 -9.09 1.25
CA LEU A 328 0.89 -9.55 2.61
C LEU A 328 0.81 -11.07 2.63
N ARG A 329 1.72 -11.71 3.34
CA ARG A 329 1.75 -13.18 3.49
C ARG A 329 0.40 -13.69 3.99
N GLY A 330 -0.12 -14.71 3.29
CA GLY A 330 -1.43 -15.27 3.60
C GLY A 330 -2.64 -14.44 3.11
N VAL A 331 -2.41 -13.36 2.36
CA VAL A 331 -3.46 -12.52 1.75
C VAL A 331 -3.39 -12.57 0.23
N ASN A 332 -2.22 -12.26 -0.37
CA ASN A 332 -2.06 -12.14 -1.82
C ASN A 332 -0.67 -12.57 -2.31
N THR A 333 -0.02 -13.47 -1.63
CA THR A 333 1.36 -13.87 -1.92
C THR A 333 1.49 -15.22 -2.63
N THR A 334 0.40 -15.72 -3.22
CA THR A 334 0.48 -16.80 -4.21
C THR A 334 0.22 -16.24 -5.61
N PRO A 335 0.81 -16.85 -6.67
CA PRO A 335 0.54 -16.42 -8.04
C PRO A 335 -0.95 -16.38 -8.38
N ALA A 336 -1.71 -17.37 -7.89
CA ALA A 336 -3.15 -17.46 -8.09
C ALA A 336 -3.91 -16.27 -7.51
N GLN A 337 -3.71 -15.98 -6.22
CA GLN A 337 -4.35 -14.85 -5.54
C GLN A 337 -4.00 -13.51 -6.19
N LEU A 338 -2.73 -13.34 -6.57
CA LEU A 338 -2.27 -12.08 -7.12
C LEU A 338 -2.79 -11.85 -8.55
N LEU A 339 -2.83 -12.89 -9.39
CA LEU A 339 -3.41 -12.81 -10.73
C LEU A 339 -4.92 -12.59 -10.67
N GLU A 340 -5.63 -13.27 -9.76
CA GLU A 340 -7.06 -13.03 -9.53
C GLU A 340 -7.31 -11.57 -9.16
N LEU A 341 -6.53 -11.03 -8.23
CA LEU A 341 -6.61 -9.61 -7.84
C LEU A 341 -6.36 -8.70 -9.05
N CYS A 342 -5.30 -8.93 -9.82
CA CYS A 342 -4.96 -8.10 -10.96
C CYS A 342 -6.03 -8.14 -12.06
N PHE A 343 -6.56 -9.32 -12.39
CA PHE A 343 -7.65 -9.44 -13.38
C PHE A 343 -8.93 -8.81 -12.88
N THR A 344 -9.28 -8.99 -11.59
CA THR A 344 -10.45 -8.35 -11.00
C THR A 344 -10.34 -6.82 -11.03
N LEU A 345 -9.17 -6.27 -10.73
CA LEU A 345 -8.89 -4.83 -10.83
C LEU A 345 -9.12 -4.33 -12.26
N LEU A 346 -8.59 -5.03 -13.28
CA LEU A 346 -8.71 -4.63 -14.68
C LEU A 346 -10.12 -4.77 -15.22
N ASP A 347 -10.72 -5.95 -15.07
CA ASP A 347 -11.95 -6.30 -15.75
C ASP A 347 -13.16 -5.61 -15.11
N TYR A 348 -13.22 -5.61 -13.81
CA TYR A 348 -14.37 -5.14 -13.04
C TYR A 348 -14.14 -3.79 -12.38
N GLY A 349 -12.99 -3.60 -11.75
CA GLY A 349 -12.64 -2.38 -11.04
C GLY A 349 -12.31 -1.21 -11.94
N LYS A 350 -11.85 -1.45 -13.18
CA LYS A 350 -11.25 -0.42 -14.06
C LYS A 350 -10.07 0.29 -13.39
N ILE A 351 -9.33 -0.46 -12.58
CA ILE A 351 -8.18 -0.02 -11.80
C ILE A 351 -6.92 -0.67 -12.38
N LEU A 352 -5.89 0.12 -12.64
CA LEU A 352 -4.61 -0.41 -13.09
C LEU A 352 -3.85 -1.07 -11.94
N PRO A 353 -3.44 -2.35 -12.04
CA PRO A 353 -2.46 -2.94 -11.14
C PRO A 353 -1.11 -2.26 -11.34
N TYR A 354 -0.79 -1.30 -10.50
CA TYR A 354 0.36 -0.41 -10.71
C TYR A 354 1.57 -0.81 -9.89
N TYR A 355 1.43 -0.83 -8.56
CA TYR A 355 2.45 -1.28 -7.63
C TYR A 355 1.90 -2.28 -6.63
N PHE A 356 2.76 -3.24 -6.25
CA PHE A 356 2.64 -3.96 -4.99
C PHE A 356 3.91 -3.69 -4.18
N TYR A 357 3.75 -3.04 -3.05
CA TYR A 357 4.84 -2.82 -2.11
C TYR A 357 5.14 -4.07 -1.32
N MET A 358 6.39 -4.30 -1.01
CA MET A 358 6.73 -5.16 0.12
C MET A 358 6.16 -4.51 1.38
N CYS A 359 5.65 -5.33 2.32
CA CYS A 359 5.19 -4.80 3.60
C CYS A 359 6.39 -4.18 4.33
N ASP A 360 6.23 -2.95 4.82
CA ASP A 360 7.27 -2.21 5.47
C ASP A 360 7.72 -2.86 6.79
N MET A 361 8.95 -2.58 7.19
CA MET A 361 9.57 -3.12 8.39
C MET A 361 9.12 -2.32 9.62
N ILE A 362 7.86 -2.53 10.00
CA ILE A 362 7.20 -1.89 11.13
C ILE A 362 7.04 -2.87 12.31
N PRO A 363 6.91 -2.40 13.54
CA PRO A 363 6.70 -3.27 14.70
C PRO A 363 5.50 -4.22 14.54
N ASN A 364 5.68 -5.47 14.97
CA ASN A 364 4.67 -6.52 14.97
C ASN A 364 4.10 -6.90 13.59
N ALA A 365 4.84 -6.65 12.49
CA ALA A 365 4.37 -6.92 11.13
C ALA A 365 5.12 -8.06 10.40
N GLU A 366 6.06 -8.74 11.08
CA GLU A 366 6.93 -9.73 10.43
C GLU A 366 6.15 -10.86 9.75
N HIS A 367 5.03 -11.31 10.34
CA HIS A 367 4.17 -12.36 9.76
C HIS A 367 3.57 -12.01 8.39
N TRP A 368 3.50 -10.72 8.02
CA TRP A 368 3.05 -10.29 6.68
C TRP A 368 4.20 -10.11 5.68
N ARG A 369 5.42 -9.95 6.16
CA ARG A 369 6.55 -9.60 5.30
C ARG A 369 7.04 -10.78 4.47
N LEU A 370 7.56 -10.49 3.30
CA LEU A 370 8.26 -11.42 2.41
C LEU A 370 9.75 -11.09 2.40
N ALA A 371 10.59 -12.10 2.17
CA ALA A 371 11.97 -11.87 1.75
C ALA A 371 12.00 -11.24 0.35
N VAL A 372 13.03 -10.46 0.03
CA VAL A 372 13.20 -9.86 -1.31
C VAL A 372 13.18 -10.93 -2.40
N ARG A 373 13.84 -12.08 -2.20
CA ARG A 373 13.83 -13.21 -3.14
C ARG A 373 12.44 -13.77 -3.39
N GLU A 374 11.60 -13.89 -2.34
CA GLU A 374 10.22 -14.39 -2.49
C GLU A 374 9.39 -13.43 -3.35
N ALA A 375 9.56 -12.12 -3.18
CA ALA A 375 8.89 -11.12 -4.01
C ALA A 375 9.39 -11.16 -5.46
N GLN A 376 10.69 -11.40 -5.69
CA GLN A 376 11.26 -11.58 -7.03
C GLN A 376 10.67 -12.81 -7.73
N GLU A 377 10.60 -13.95 -7.04
CA GLU A 377 10.04 -15.20 -7.54
C GLU A 377 8.54 -15.06 -7.83
N LEU A 378 7.80 -14.41 -6.94
CA LEU A 378 6.37 -14.14 -7.12
C LEU A 378 6.13 -13.24 -8.35
N GLN A 379 6.93 -12.18 -8.53
CA GLN A 379 6.82 -11.33 -9.72
C GLN A 379 7.14 -12.13 -10.99
N HIS A 380 8.19 -12.94 -10.98
CA HIS A 380 8.54 -13.80 -12.10
C HIS A 380 7.40 -14.75 -12.49
N SER A 381 6.68 -15.29 -11.51
CA SER A 381 5.61 -16.27 -11.74
C SER A 381 4.34 -15.67 -12.39
N ILE A 382 4.16 -14.35 -12.34
CA ILE A 382 2.99 -13.66 -12.95
C ILE A 382 3.31 -12.94 -14.26
N ILE A 383 4.59 -12.79 -14.61
CA ILE A 383 4.99 -12.18 -15.89
C ILE A 383 4.48 -13.04 -17.03
N GLY A 384 3.88 -12.40 -18.04
CA GLY A 384 3.36 -13.07 -19.23
C GLY A 384 1.86 -13.41 -19.20
N TYR A 385 1.21 -13.28 -18.03
CA TYR A 385 -0.24 -13.48 -17.91
C TYR A 385 -1.06 -12.19 -18.09
N LEU A 386 -0.51 -11.08 -17.63
CA LEU A 386 -1.18 -9.78 -17.67
C LEU A 386 -0.78 -8.97 -18.91
N PRO A 387 -1.65 -8.06 -19.40
CA PRO A 387 -1.24 -7.10 -20.42
C PRO A 387 0.00 -6.32 -19.97
N GLY A 388 0.93 -6.04 -20.88
CA GLY A 388 2.20 -5.42 -20.52
C GLY A 388 2.07 -4.10 -19.74
N PHE A 389 1.06 -3.27 -20.08
CA PHE A 389 0.78 -2.02 -19.38
C PHE A 389 0.19 -2.22 -17.97
N ALA A 390 -0.33 -3.40 -17.66
CA ALA A 390 -1.00 -3.74 -16.41
C ALA A 390 -0.22 -4.77 -15.57
N THR A 391 0.96 -5.18 -16.01
CA THR A 391 1.86 -6.02 -15.20
C THR A 391 2.41 -5.16 -14.06
N PRO A 392 2.06 -5.45 -12.80
CA PRO A 392 2.47 -4.60 -11.67
C PRO A 392 3.97 -4.70 -11.42
N ARG A 393 4.54 -3.60 -10.94
CA ARG A 393 5.90 -3.61 -10.39
C ARG A 393 5.86 -3.94 -8.91
N PHE A 394 6.78 -4.80 -8.48
CA PHE A 394 6.97 -5.05 -7.07
C PHE A 394 8.06 -4.12 -6.55
N VAL A 395 7.75 -3.46 -5.44
CA VAL A 395 8.52 -2.32 -4.94
C VAL A 395 8.92 -2.57 -3.49
N CYS A 396 10.22 -2.50 -3.24
CA CYS A 396 10.77 -2.33 -1.92
C CYS A 396 10.92 -0.82 -1.66
N ASP A 397 10.32 -0.31 -0.58
CA ASP A 397 10.55 1.07 -0.13
C ASP A 397 11.70 1.03 0.88
N VAL A 398 12.91 1.29 0.40
CA VAL A 398 14.14 1.12 1.18
C VAL A 398 14.34 2.39 2.03
N PRO A 399 14.59 2.27 3.35
CA PRO A 399 14.88 3.40 4.22
C PRO A 399 15.94 4.33 3.62
N PHE A 400 15.73 5.65 3.67
CA PHE A 400 16.57 6.71 3.10
C PHE A 400 16.74 6.67 1.57
N VAL A 401 16.43 5.57 0.89
CA VAL A 401 16.50 5.44 -0.57
C VAL A 401 15.16 5.71 -1.23
N GLY A 402 14.08 5.19 -0.63
CA GLY A 402 12.75 5.22 -1.22
C GLY A 402 12.53 4.06 -2.20
N LYS A 403 11.55 4.21 -3.08
CA LYS A 403 11.04 3.13 -3.94
C LYS A 403 12.08 2.59 -4.91
N ARG A 404 12.32 1.28 -4.82
CA ARG A 404 13.16 0.49 -5.74
C ARG A 404 12.40 -0.77 -6.16
N TRP A 405 12.55 -1.16 -7.39
CA TRP A 405 11.99 -2.45 -7.83
C TRP A 405 12.79 -3.59 -7.22
N VAL A 406 12.11 -4.64 -6.82
CA VAL A 406 12.73 -5.77 -6.10
C VAL A 406 13.91 -6.42 -6.85
N HIS A 407 14.00 -6.23 -8.17
CA HIS A 407 15.12 -6.71 -9.00
C HIS A 407 16.28 -5.69 -9.14
N MET A 408 16.24 -4.55 -8.44
CA MET A 408 17.27 -3.51 -8.52
C MET A 408 18.24 -3.53 -7.32
N THR A 409 18.39 -4.68 -6.68
CA THR A 409 19.41 -4.86 -5.64
C THR A 409 20.82 -4.68 -6.23
N ASP A 410 21.70 -3.98 -5.51
CA ASP A 410 23.12 -3.87 -5.86
C ASP A 410 23.87 -5.16 -5.47
N ASP A 411 23.46 -5.75 -4.35
CA ASP A 411 23.99 -7.01 -3.83
C ASP A 411 22.96 -7.64 -2.88
N TYR A 412 23.10 -8.95 -2.55
CA TYR A 412 22.16 -9.62 -1.67
C TYR A 412 22.82 -10.79 -0.92
N ASP A 413 22.98 -10.66 0.37
CA ASP A 413 23.38 -11.73 1.27
C ASP A 413 22.17 -12.57 1.66
N HIS A 414 22.00 -13.68 0.97
CA HIS A 414 20.87 -14.60 1.18
C HIS A 414 20.91 -15.29 2.55
N THR A 415 22.10 -15.52 3.12
CA THR A 415 22.26 -16.18 4.41
C THR A 415 21.79 -15.27 5.54
N ARG A 416 22.23 -14.02 5.55
CA ARG A 416 21.84 -13.03 6.57
C ARG A 416 20.51 -12.34 6.25
N GLY A 417 20.00 -12.49 5.02
CA GLY A 417 18.80 -11.82 4.56
C GLY A 417 18.98 -10.31 4.43
N ILE A 418 20.15 -9.84 4.01
CA ILE A 418 20.47 -8.43 3.87
C ILE A 418 20.63 -8.11 2.39
N SER A 419 19.76 -7.28 1.88
CA SER A 419 19.87 -6.75 0.52
C SER A 419 20.43 -5.33 0.54
N TYR A 420 21.30 -5.05 -0.44
CA TYR A 420 22.05 -3.80 -0.56
C TYR A 420 21.51 -2.99 -1.74
N TRP A 421 21.35 -1.68 -1.52
CA TRP A 421 20.70 -0.79 -2.48
C TRP A 421 21.49 0.50 -2.66
N ARG A 422 21.35 1.12 -3.82
CA ARG A 422 21.90 2.45 -4.10
C ARG A 422 20.84 3.40 -4.61
N LYS A 423 21.13 4.68 -4.53
CA LYS A 423 20.29 5.73 -5.09
C LYS A 423 21.10 6.66 -6.02
N ASN A 424 20.37 7.36 -6.87
CA ASN A 424 20.91 8.27 -7.88
C ASN A 424 20.49 9.72 -7.64
N TYR A 425 20.01 10.03 -6.44
CA TYR A 425 19.64 11.39 -6.00
C TYR A 425 19.90 11.51 -4.51
N ARG A 426 20.04 12.77 -4.04
CA ARG A 426 20.07 13.11 -2.62
C ARG A 426 18.67 13.49 -2.14
N THR A 427 18.33 13.15 -0.93
CA THR A 427 17.19 13.71 -0.19
C THR A 427 17.54 15.08 0.35
N GLY A 428 16.55 15.86 0.83
CA GLY A 428 16.81 17.17 1.42
C GLY A 428 17.76 17.13 2.61
N ILE A 429 17.69 16.07 3.44
CA ILE A 429 18.57 15.87 4.60
C ILE A 429 20.01 15.43 4.22
N GLU A 430 20.24 15.06 2.98
CA GLU A 430 21.54 14.58 2.48
C GLU A 430 22.15 15.56 1.46
N ALA A 431 21.65 16.79 1.39
CA ALA A 431 22.10 17.77 0.41
C ALA A 431 23.64 17.96 0.43
N ASP A 432 24.22 17.96 1.63
CA ASP A 432 25.64 18.18 1.89
C ASP A 432 26.43 16.86 2.12
N ASP A 433 25.78 15.68 2.05
CA ASP A 433 26.44 14.39 2.21
C ASP A 433 27.08 13.93 0.90
N PRO A 434 28.44 13.95 0.78
CA PRO A 434 29.12 13.55 -0.46
C PRO A 434 28.97 12.04 -0.74
N GLU A 435 28.75 11.22 0.27
CA GLU A 435 28.71 9.77 0.15
C GLU A 435 27.29 9.22 -0.13
N ALA A 436 26.24 10.03 -0.01
CA ALA A 436 24.87 9.60 -0.18
C ALA A 436 24.59 8.83 -1.48
N LEU A 437 25.33 9.11 -2.57
CA LEU A 437 25.18 8.45 -3.88
C LEU A 437 26.06 7.22 -4.06
N THR A 438 27.07 7.03 -3.23
CA THR A 438 28.02 5.90 -3.29
C THR A 438 27.77 4.89 -2.19
N ARG A 439 27.11 5.31 -1.11
CA ARG A 439 26.74 4.47 0.04
C ARG A 439 25.83 3.32 -0.39
N ARG A 440 26.02 2.16 0.23
CA ARG A 440 25.10 1.02 0.18
C ARG A 440 24.09 1.12 1.32
N TYR A 441 22.81 1.14 1.00
CA TYR A 441 21.72 1.15 1.96
C TYR A 441 21.17 -0.26 2.14
N HIS A 442 20.80 -0.63 3.36
CA HIS A 442 20.33 -1.97 3.68
C HIS A 442 18.81 -2.05 3.73
N TYR A 443 18.30 -3.19 3.31
CA TYR A 443 16.95 -3.65 3.63
C TYR A 443 17.05 -5.10 4.10
N TYR A 444 16.26 -5.46 5.10
CA TYR A 444 16.37 -6.70 5.81
C TYR A 444 15.16 -7.59 5.58
N ASP A 445 15.38 -8.84 5.26
CA ASP A 445 14.33 -9.85 5.14
C ASP A 445 13.77 -10.25 6.51
N PRO A 446 12.56 -10.80 6.58
CA PRO A 446 12.04 -11.38 7.82
C PRO A 446 12.94 -12.54 8.29
N ILE A 447 13.43 -12.47 9.53
CA ILE A 447 14.42 -13.44 10.04
C ILE A 447 13.91 -14.88 10.00
N TYR A 448 12.62 -15.10 10.28
CA TYR A 448 12.02 -16.43 10.26
C TYR A 448 12.02 -17.08 8.85
N THR A 449 12.25 -16.33 7.78
CA THR A 449 12.34 -16.84 6.40
C THR A 449 13.73 -17.32 6.03
N LEU A 450 14.72 -17.07 6.89
CA LEU A 450 16.10 -17.47 6.70
C LEU A 450 16.29 -18.94 7.10
N ASP A 451 17.38 -19.53 6.62
CA ASP A 451 17.85 -20.83 7.09
C ASP A 451 18.37 -20.75 8.55
N ASP A 452 18.71 -21.91 9.12
CA ASP A 452 19.18 -22.01 10.50
C ASP A 452 20.46 -21.18 10.74
N GLU A 453 21.36 -21.09 9.77
CA GLU A 453 22.60 -20.31 9.87
C GLU A 453 22.28 -18.80 9.98
N GLY A 454 21.42 -18.31 9.13
CA GLY A 454 20.99 -16.92 9.14
C GLY A 454 20.26 -16.55 10.43
N GLN A 455 19.32 -17.40 10.87
CA GLN A 455 18.61 -17.17 12.13
C GLN A 455 19.56 -17.20 13.34
N GLN A 456 20.55 -18.11 13.38
CA GLN A 456 21.55 -18.16 14.45
C GLN A 456 22.43 -16.93 14.44
N TRP A 457 22.82 -16.42 13.26
CA TRP A 457 23.56 -15.17 13.15
C TRP A 457 22.80 -14.00 13.79
N TRP A 458 21.51 -13.84 13.47
CA TRP A 458 20.69 -12.78 14.06
C TRP A 458 20.53 -12.93 15.58
N ARG A 459 20.29 -14.15 16.10
CA ARG A 459 20.24 -14.41 17.55
C ARG A 459 21.53 -14.01 18.25
N ALA A 460 22.68 -14.37 17.66
CA ALA A 460 23.99 -14.02 18.22
C ALA A 460 24.22 -12.51 18.25
N LYS A 461 23.86 -11.80 17.18
CA LYS A 461 24.00 -10.33 17.11
C LYS A 461 23.10 -9.61 18.11
N ILE A 462 21.85 -10.03 18.24
CA ILE A 462 20.92 -9.44 19.24
C ILE A 462 21.41 -9.72 20.66
N ALA A 463 21.95 -10.90 20.93
CA ALA A 463 22.50 -11.25 22.24
C ALA A 463 23.76 -10.43 22.60
N ALA A 464 24.56 -10.03 21.60
CA ALA A 464 25.71 -9.16 21.78
C ALA A 464 25.32 -7.69 22.07
N GLY A 465 24.14 -7.28 21.63
CA GLY A 465 23.59 -5.94 21.82
C GLY A 465 23.18 -5.28 20.50
N VAL A 466 21.99 -4.69 20.48
CA VAL A 466 21.46 -4.03 19.29
C VAL A 466 22.31 -2.82 18.88
N ASP A 467 22.86 -2.09 19.82
CA ASP A 467 23.71 -0.91 19.55
C ASP A 467 25.03 -1.31 18.86
N GLU A 468 25.64 -2.46 19.24
CA GLU A 468 26.82 -3.00 18.58
C GLU A 468 26.48 -3.44 17.13
N LEU A 469 25.33 -4.11 16.95
CA LEU A 469 24.83 -4.49 15.64
C LEU A 469 24.56 -3.26 14.74
N LEU A 470 23.91 -2.23 15.30
CA LEU A 470 23.67 -0.98 14.58
C LEU A 470 24.95 -0.30 14.14
N SER A 471 25.95 -0.23 15.04
CA SER A 471 27.26 0.34 14.74
C SER A 471 27.99 -0.46 13.64
N GLU A 472 27.96 -1.80 13.70
CA GLU A 472 28.57 -2.66 12.67
C GLU A 472 27.89 -2.47 11.31
N LEU A 473 26.55 -2.49 11.25
CA LEU A 473 25.81 -2.30 10.01
C LEU A 473 25.92 -0.86 9.46
N GLN A 474 26.05 0.15 10.31
CA GLN A 474 26.32 1.51 9.92
C GLN A 474 27.73 1.69 9.34
N LEU A 475 28.73 1.02 9.94
CA LEU A 475 30.09 0.99 9.39
C LEU A 475 30.12 0.29 8.03
N GLU A 476 29.38 -0.81 7.84
CA GLU A 476 29.23 -1.46 6.52
C GLU A 476 28.55 -0.51 5.49
N GLN A 477 27.67 0.37 5.93
CA GLN A 477 27.05 1.40 5.11
C GLN A 477 27.99 2.59 4.79
N GLY A 478 29.14 2.69 5.45
CA GLY A 478 30.03 3.84 5.35
C GLY A 478 29.49 5.07 6.10
N ILE A 479 28.63 4.87 7.10
CA ILE A 479 28.18 5.93 8.00
C ILE A 479 29.20 6.01 9.15
N THR A 480 29.89 7.16 9.28
CA THR A 480 30.69 7.44 10.48
C THR A 480 29.75 7.67 11.64
N VAL A 481 29.83 6.82 12.65
CA VAL A 481 29.15 7.03 13.93
C VAL A 481 30.01 8.04 14.69
N ASP A 482 29.58 9.29 14.74
CA ASP A 482 30.14 10.25 15.70
C ASP A 482 29.70 9.79 17.10
N ALA A 483 30.69 9.46 17.94
CA ALA A 483 30.53 8.96 19.30
C ALA A 483 30.02 10.03 20.27
#